data_bbf97757acda1b8a7bc82dab61a790fd
#
_entry.id   bbf97757acda1b8a7bc82dab61a790fd
#
_cell.length_a   1.000
_cell.length_b   1.000
_cell.length_c   1.000
_cell.angle_alpha   90.00
_cell.angle_beta   90.00
_cell.angle_gamma   90.00
#
_symmetry.space_group_name_H-M   'P 1'
#
loop_
_entity.id
_entity.type
_entity.pdbx_description
1 polymer ?
#
loop_
_entity_poly.entity_id
_entity_poly.type
_entity_poly.pdbx_seq_one_letter_code
_entity_poly.pdbx_strand_id
1 'polypeptide(L)'
;MNNHLILFDNVQFIYELSLAQLELKSFGVEFEITDGLREFKLLKVNDGSELRKRLAYFKSVNGEFTDYFYIIQKNRTRSVNQYLTHWIYPYKGKFHPQMIRALLNIIGLKEGDTILDPFIGSGTTAIEAQLLGINCIGVDISPLCVLQSRVKTESVYVLAKIIEWKENIFKTIKTSLFNKDEKAIEDIINSIPEERVRNFYKMAKLVAISDNVRRKKEFYISFLKNLEMMIASVLDYFDLVNELNLKLGKVDIRLGDARKLPFEDESIDGIITSPPYSVALDYVSNDAHALRELGYNLSMLREKFIGVRGKGKERIDLYNEDMKKSLSEMFRVLKPSKYAVIIIGNATYMGQEVKTVEFVIEYAEKIGFRLIRNINKIIFGLYNVMQKENILIFQKIRR
;
A
#
# COMPACT_ATOMS: atom_id res chain seq x y z
N MET A 1 -28.36 3.27 25.93
CA MET A 1 -27.08 3.54 25.24
C MET A 1 -27.18 2.90 23.87
N ASN A 2 -26.90 3.66 22.82
CA ASN A 2 -26.93 3.11 21.46
C ASN A 2 -25.76 2.15 21.27
N ASN A 3 -25.99 0.86 21.35
CA ASN A 3 -24.96 -0.17 21.15
C ASN A 3 -24.88 -0.54 19.66
N HIS A 4 -24.59 0.43 18.81
CA HIS A 4 -24.63 0.24 17.37
C HIS A 4 -23.31 0.67 16.69
N LEU A 5 -22.93 -0.09 15.66
CA LEU A 5 -21.87 0.20 14.72
C LEU A 5 -22.50 0.46 13.34
N ILE A 6 -22.09 1.52 12.66
CA ILE A 6 -22.61 1.84 11.33
C ILE A 6 -21.48 1.73 10.31
N LEU A 7 -21.70 0.93 9.25
CA LEU A 7 -20.75 0.80 8.13
C LEU A 7 -20.60 2.10 7.35
N PHE A 8 -19.42 2.31 6.76
CA PHE A 8 -19.23 3.34 5.76
C PHE A 8 -20.09 3.09 4.52
N ASP A 9 -20.57 4.17 3.89
CA ASP A 9 -21.47 4.10 2.72
C ASP A 9 -20.78 3.50 1.48
N ASN A 10 -19.45 3.55 1.41
CA ASN A 10 -18.64 2.96 0.35
C ASN A 10 -18.42 1.44 0.47
N VAL A 11 -18.86 0.80 1.54
CA VAL A 11 -18.85 -0.67 1.67
C VAL A 11 -19.96 -1.24 0.79
N GLN A 12 -19.61 -1.86 -0.33
CA GLN A 12 -20.57 -2.29 -1.35
C GLN A 12 -20.40 -3.75 -1.77
N PHE A 13 -19.25 -4.36 -1.49
CA PHE A 13 -18.95 -5.72 -1.91
C PHE A 13 -19.10 -6.73 -0.76
N ILE A 14 -19.48 -7.96 -1.10
CA ILE A 14 -19.64 -9.05 -0.13
C ILE A 14 -18.35 -9.31 0.65
N TYR A 15 -17.19 -9.24 -0.03
CA TYR A 15 -15.91 -9.45 0.66
C TYR A 15 -15.62 -8.37 1.70
N GLU A 16 -16.03 -7.11 1.47
CA GLU A 16 -15.87 -6.01 2.43
C GLU A 16 -16.72 -6.23 3.67
N LEU A 17 -17.98 -6.69 3.50
CA LEU A 17 -18.84 -7.06 4.61
C LEU A 17 -18.25 -8.25 5.40
N SER A 18 -17.64 -9.21 4.70
CA SER A 18 -16.95 -10.34 5.35
C SER A 18 -15.73 -9.86 6.15
N LEU A 19 -14.95 -8.92 5.60
CA LEU A 19 -13.80 -8.32 6.30
C LEU A 19 -14.25 -7.49 7.50
N ALA A 20 -15.33 -6.70 7.39
CA ALA A 20 -15.91 -5.96 8.51
C ALA A 20 -16.29 -6.87 9.68
N GLN A 21 -16.93 -8.01 9.40
CA GLN A 21 -17.27 -9.01 10.43
C GLN A 21 -16.02 -9.66 11.05
N LEU A 22 -15.02 -10.00 10.23
CA LEU A 22 -13.77 -10.58 10.71
C LEU A 22 -12.98 -9.60 11.56
N GLU A 23 -13.00 -8.32 11.19
CA GLU A 23 -12.39 -7.24 11.95
C GLU A 23 -13.01 -7.14 13.37
N LEU A 24 -14.33 -7.13 13.51
CA LEU A 24 -14.99 -7.14 14.81
C LEU A 24 -14.66 -8.38 15.62
N LYS A 25 -14.66 -9.56 14.99
CA LYS A 25 -14.31 -10.81 15.66
C LYS A 25 -12.89 -10.82 16.19
N SER A 26 -11.94 -10.17 15.49
CA SER A 26 -10.55 -10.08 15.96
C SER A 26 -10.39 -9.25 17.24
N PHE A 27 -11.33 -8.34 17.51
CA PHE A 27 -11.43 -7.59 18.78
C PHE A 27 -12.27 -8.30 19.86
N GLY A 28 -12.73 -9.53 19.61
CA GLY A 28 -13.58 -10.27 20.55
C GLY A 28 -14.98 -9.67 20.73
N VAL A 29 -15.47 -8.94 19.73
CA VAL A 29 -16.80 -8.32 19.75
C VAL A 29 -17.86 -9.35 19.36
N GLU A 30 -18.93 -9.45 20.17
CA GLU A 30 -20.15 -10.17 19.82
C GLU A 30 -21.18 -9.18 19.27
N PHE A 31 -21.80 -9.51 18.15
CA PHE A 31 -22.69 -8.61 17.43
C PHE A 31 -23.79 -9.35 16.67
N GLU A 32 -24.88 -8.64 16.38
CA GLU A 32 -25.93 -9.00 15.44
C GLU A 32 -25.96 -8.01 14.29
N ILE A 33 -26.21 -8.49 13.07
CA ILE A 33 -26.38 -7.63 11.90
C ILE A 33 -27.85 -7.31 11.76
N THR A 34 -28.20 -6.03 11.64
CA THR A 34 -29.60 -5.61 11.45
C THR A 34 -30.10 -5.88 10.03
N ASP A 35 -31.40 -5.81 9.83
CA ASP A 35 -32.07 -6.16 8.57
C ASP A 35 -31.51 -5.42 7.33
N GLY A 36 -31.05 -4.18 7.50
CA GLY A 36 -30.48 -3.40 6.42
C GLY A 36 -29.03 -3.75 6.05
N LEU A 37 -28.38 -4.68 6.74
CA LEU A 37 -26.97 -5.10 6.59
C LEU A 37 -25.93 -3.95 6.73
N ARG A 38 -26.37 -2.75 7.10
CA ARG A 38 -25.54 -1.54 7.22
C ARG A 38 -25.22 -1.18 8.66
N GLU A 39 -25.94 -1.77 9.59
CA GLU A 39 -25.86 -1.51 11.01
C GLU A 39 -25.68 -2.80 11.78
N PHE A 40 -24.82 -2.76 12.80
CA PHE A 40 -24.47 -3.89 13.64
C PHE A 40 -24.79 -3.53 15.08
N LYS A 41 -25.61 -4.32 15.73
CA LYS A 41 -25.91 -4.19 17.16
C LYS A 41 -24.84 -4.90 17.97
N LEU A 42 -24.20 -4.17 18.88
CA LEU A 42 -23.21 -4.72 19.79
C LEU A 42 -23.88 -5.45 20.93
N LEU A 43 -23.54 -6.71 21.12
CA LEU A 43 -24.02 -7.55 22.25
C LEU A 43 -22.99 -7.53 23.38
N LYS A 44 -21.68 -7.58 23.03
CA LYS A 44 -20.58 -7.53 24.00
C LYS A 44 -19.38 -6.82 23.39
N VAL A 45 -18.82 -5.89 24.14
CA VAL A 45 -17.64 -5.10 23.78
C VAL A 45 -16.71 -5.02 24.98
N ASN A 46 -15.45 -5.32 24.79
CA ASN A 46 -14.44 -5.23 25.85
C ASN A 46 -13.90 -3.80 25.98
N ASP A 47 -13.59 -3.13 24.87
CA ASP A 47 -13.11 -1.74 24.82
C ASP A 47 -13.63 -1.02 23.58
N GLY A 48 -14.63 -0.15 23.79
CA GLY A 48 -15.20 0.67 22.70
C GLY A 48 -14.27 1.76 22.20
N SER A 49 -13.31 2.22 23.02
CA SER A 49 -12.34 3.26 22.62
C SER A 49 -11.31 2.70 21.64
N GLU A 50 -10.85 1.48 21.83
CA GLU A 50 -9.96 0.80 20.88
C GLU A 50 -10.66 0.57 19.53
N LEU A 51 -11.93 0.17 19.54
CA LEU A 51 -12.69 0.03 18.30
C LEU A 51 -12.74 1.33 17.51
N ARG A 52 -13.04 2.47 18.16
CA ARG A 52 -13.09 3.77 17.47
C ARG A 52 -11.77 4.13 16.80
N LYS A 53 -10.64 3.87 17.46
CA LYS A 53 -9.31 4.18 16.94
C LYS A 53 -8.91 3.32 15.74
N ARG A 54 -9.36 2.07 15.71
CA ARG A 54 -8.79 1.08 14.80
C ARG A 54 -9.68 0.68 13.63
N LEU A 55 -11.02 0.58 13.84
CA LEU A 55 -11.93 0.02 12.84
C LEU A 55 -11.84 0.71 11.48
N ALA A 56 -11.78 -0.10 10.43
CA ALA A 56 -11.65 0.36 9.04
C ALA A 56 -13.01 0.47 8.33
N TYR A 57 -13.92 -0.45 8.59
CA TYR A 57 -15.17 -0.54 7.84
C TYR A 57 -16.35 0.19 8.48
N PHE A 58 -16.20 0.67 9.72
CA PHE A 58 -17.29 1.33 10.46
C PHE A 58 -17.02 2.83 10.60
N LYS A 59 -18.00 3.66 10.20
CA LYS A 59 -17.92 5.10 10.31
C LYS A 59 -18.18 5.61 11.73
N SER A 60 -18.96 4.86 12.50
CA SER A 60 -19.26 5.21 13.88
C SER A 60 -19.44 3.99 14.79
N VAL A 61 -19.13 4.20 16.07
CA VAL A 61 -19.29 3.26 17.18
C VAL A 61 -20.11 3.96 18.26
N ASN A 62 -21.29 3.45 18.61
CA ASN A 62 -22.18 4.02 19.63
C ASN A 62 -22.55 5.50 19.39
N GLY A 63 -22.64 5.92 18.13
CA GLY A 63 -22.96 7.28 17.71
C GLY A 63 -21.76 8.22 17.58
N GLU A 64 -20.54 7.81 17.98
CA GLU A 64 -19.33 8.60 17.82
C GLU A 64 -18.54 8.11 16.58
N PHE A 65 -18.00 9.06 15.78
CA PHE A 65 -17.22 8.74 14.61
C PHE A 65 -15.90 8.05 14.98
N THR A 66 -15.45 7.14 14.09
CA THR A 66 -14.15 6.47 14.22
C THR A 66 -13.03 7.40 13.76
N ASP A 67 -11.79 7.14 14.22
CA ASP A 67 -10.62 7.87 13.72
C ASP A 67 -10.49 7.73 12.21
N TYR A 68 -10.83 6.57 11.66
CA TYR A 68 -10.80 6.34 10.22
C TYR A 68 -11.78 7.22 9.45
N PHE A 69 -12.92 7.59 10.05
CA PHE A 69 -13.84 8.57 9.46
C PHE A 69 -13.13 9.92 9.23
N TYR A 70 -12.40 10.43 10.21
CA TYR A 70 -11.66 11.69 10.07
C TYR A 70 -10.49 11.56 9.09
N ILE A 71 -9.78 10.41 9.09
CA ILE A 71 -8.66 10.14 8.18
C ILE A 71 -9.11 10.25 6.72
N ILE A 72 -10.21 9.61 6.33
CA ILE A 72 -10.67 9.62 4.94
C ILE A 72 -11.22 10.98 4.47
N GLN A 73 -11.60 11.88 5.40
CA GLN A 73 -11.99 13.25 5.05
C GLN A 73 -10.81 14.09 4.56
N LYS A 74 -9.58 13.77 4.95
CA LYS A 74 -8.35 14.43 4.47
C LYS A 74 -7.99 13.97 3.05
N ASN A 75 -8.92 14.10 2.12
CA ASN A 75 -8.80 13.63 0.73
C ASN A 75 -8.98 14.79 -0.25
N ARG A 76 -7.93 15.07 -1.01
CA ARG A 76 -7.86 16.13 -2.01
C ARG A 76 -8.14 15.63 -3.44
N THR A 77 -8.56 14.39 -3.56
CA THR A 77 -8.90 13.75 -4.84
C THR A 77 -10.37 13.34 -4.88
N ARG A 78 -10.83 12.89 -6.03
CA ARG A 78 -12.21 12.39 -6.19
C ARG A 78 -12.38 10.93 -5.76
N SER A 79 -11.29 10.20 -5.59
CA SER A 79 -11.32 8.77 -5.27
C SER A 79 -11.22 8.58 -3.75
N VAL A 80 -12.15 7.87 -3.16
CA VAL A 80 -12.21 7.58 -1.70
C VAL A 80 -10.93 6.92 -1.16
N ASN A 81 -10.13 6.29 -2.02
CA ASN A 81 -8.93 5.55 -1.65
C ASN A 81 -7.63 6.36 -1.79
N GLN A 82 -7.73 7.68 -1.89
CA GLN A 82 -6.62 8.56 -2.23
C GLN A 82 -6.38 9.65 -1.17
N TYR A 83 -6.86 9.45 0.05
CA TYR A 83 -6.66 10.37 1.17
C TYR A 83 -5.18 10.48 1.57
N LEU A 84 -4.84 11.53 2.28
CA LEU A 84 -3.48 11.87 2.72
C LEU A 84 -2.47 11.78 1.56
N THR A 85 -1.41 11.02 1.76
CA THR A 85 -0.33 10.82 0.78
C THR A 85 -0.55 9.62 -0.16
N HIS A 86 -1.66 8.87 -0.01
CA HIS A 86 -1.92 7.67 -0.83
C HIS A 86 -1.94 7.95 -2.34
N TRP A 87 -2.41 9.12 -2.78
CA TRP A 87 -2.54 9.47 -4.19
C TRP A 87 -1.20 9.76 -4.89
N ILE A 88 -0.14 10.07 -4.13
CA ILE A 88 1.16 10.44 -4.68
C ILE A 88 1.66 9.32 -5.58
N TYR A 89 1.89 9.64 -6.83
CA TYR A 89 2.24 8.80 -7.96
C TYR A 89 1.15 7.78 -8.36
N PRO A 90 0.77 7.76 -9.66
CA PRO A 90 -0.25 6.86 -10.19
C PRO A 90 0.30 5.45 -10.43
N TYR A 91 0.27 4.61 -9.39
CA TYR A 91 0.76 3.23 -9.44
C TYR A 91 -0.35 2.26 -9.80
N LYS A 92 -0.10 1.32 -10.73
CA LYS A 92 -1.02 0.24 -11.10
C LYS A 92 -0.88 -0.92 -10.10
N GLY A 93 -2.01 -1.53 -9.73
CA GLY A 93 -2.01 -2.62 -8.73
C GLY A 93 -1.92 -2.15 -7.28
N LYS A 94 -2.32 -0.89 -7.02
CA LYS A 94 -2.37 -0.35 -5.67
C LYS A 94 -3.45 -1.04 -4.83
N PHE A 95 -3.13 -1.38 -3.59
CA PHE A 95 -4.09 -1.84 -2.60
C PHE A 95 -5.19 -0.82 -2.28
N HIS A 96 -6.31 -1.33 -1.86
CA HIS A 96 -7.37 -0.56 -1.22
C HIS A 96 -6.96 -0.29 0.25
N PRO A 97 -6.73 0.97 0.68
CA PRO A 97 -6.21 1.26 2.01
C PRO A 97 -7.10 0.74 3.14
N GLN A 98 -8.42 0.91 3.02
CA GLN A 98 -9.42 0.42 3.98
C GLN A 98 -9.30 -1.09 4.23
N MET A 99 -9.10 -1.87 3.15
CA MET A 99 -8.88 -3.31 3.23
C MET A 99 -7.59 -3.64 4.00
N ILE A 100 -6.49 -2.92 3.73
CA ILE A 100 -5.22 -3.15 4.42
C ILE A 100 -5.34 -2.85 5.90
N ARG A 101 -5.98 -1.72 6.27
CA ARG A 101 -6.24 -1.37 7.68
C ARG A 101 -7.03 -2.48 8.40
N ALA A 102 -8.10 -2.98 7.78
CA ALA A 102 -8.86 -4.10 8.34
C ALA A 102 -8.03 -5.38 8.47
N LEU A 103 -7.21 -5.71 7.48
CA LEU A 103 -6.34 -6.89 7.52
C LEU A 103 -5.30 -6.82 8.63
N LEU A 104 -4.71 -5.62 8.90
CA LEU A 104 -3.82 -5.40 10.05
C LEU A 104 -4.52 -5.72 11.38
N ASN A 105 -5.81 -5.34 11.51
CA ASN A 105 -6.63 -5.66 12.69
C ASN A 105 -6.97 -7.16 12.74
N ILE A 106 -7.41 -7.76 11.62
CA ILE A 106 -7.81 -9.17 11.52
C ILE A 106 -6.69 -10.12 11.92
N ILE A 107 -5.43 -9.82 11.55
CA ILE A 107 -4.27 -10.64 11.94
C ILE A 107 -3.74 -10.30 13.34
N GLY A 108 -4.41 -9.41 14.06
CA GLY A 108 -4.18 -9.12 15.47
C GLY A 108 -2.92 -8.32 15.77
N LEU A 109 -2.43 -7.51 14.82
CA LEU A 109 -1.28 -6.62 15.05
C LEU A 109 -1.67 -5.45 15.96
N LYS A 110 -0.76 -5.09 16.85
CA LYS A 110 -0.90 -4.01 17.84
C LYS A 110 0.14 -2.93 17.62
N GLU A 111 -0.04 -1.81 18.31
CA GLU A 111 0.97 -0.76 18.38
C GLU A 111 2.33 -1.35 18.81
N GLY A 112 3.38 -1.01 18.07
CA GLY A 112 4.74 -1.48 18.29
C GLY A 112 5.10 -2.82 17.62
N ASP A 113 4.12 -3.65 17.21
CA ASP A 113 4.40 -4.83 16.39
C ASP A 113 5.01 -4.44 15.04
N THR A 114 5.69 -5.36 14.38
CA THR A 114 6.34 -5.14 13.08
C THR A 114 5.68 -5.95 11.97
N ILE A 115 5.09 -5.25 10.99
CA ILE A 115 4.58 -5.84 9.74
C ILE A 115 5.65 -5.78 8.64
N LEU A 116 5.74 -6.82 7.82
CA LEU A 116 6.55 -6.84 6.61
C LEU A 116 5.65 -6.85 5.36
N ASP A 117 5.97 -6.01 4.39
CA ASP A 117 5.48 -6.12 3.02
C ASP A 117 6.68 -6.27 2.08
N PRO A 118 7.01 -7.52 1.63
CA PRO A 118 8.15 -7.77 0.76
C PRO A 118 7.95 -7.38 -0.70
N PHE A 119 6.78 -6.83 -1.06
CA PHE A 119 6.45 -6.24 -2.35
C PHE A 119 5.70 -4.92 -2.13
N ILE A 120 6.35 -3.96 -1.43
CA ILE A 120 5.70 -2.76 -0.87
C ILE A 120 5.00 -1.89 -1.93
N GLY A 121 5.44 -1.93 -3.17
CA GLY A 121 4.83 -1.24 -4.30
C GLY A 121 4.56 0.23 -4.04
N SER A 122 3.28 0.58 -3.89
CA SER A 122 2.87 1.97 -3.66
C SER A 122 2.94 2.45 -2.21
N GLY A 123 3.32 1.60 -1.26
CA GLY A 123 3.44 1.94 0.15
C GLY A 123 2.12 1.98 0.94
N THR A 124 1.06 1.38 0.43
CA THR A 124 -0.25 1.39 1.12
C THR A 124 -0.19 0.70 2.48
N THR A 125 0.47 -0.46 2.56
CA THR A 125 0.68 -1.19 3.81
C THR A 125 1.44 -0.34 4.83
N ALA A 126 2.48 0.39 4.38
CA ALA A 126 3.29 1.24 5.24
C ALA A 126 2.50 2.42 5.82
N ILE A 127 1.67 3.10 5.02
CA ILE A 127 0.86 4.24 5.50
C ILE A 127 -0.17 3.75 6.53
N GLU A 128 -0.93 2.68 6.24
CA GLU A 128 -1.96 2.20 7.16
C GLU A 128 -1.37 1.63 8.46
N ALA A 129 -0.24 0.92 8.38
CA ALA A 129 0.48 0.46 9.57
C ALA A 129 0.97 1.65 10.39
N GLN A 130 1.59 2.65 9.76
CA GLN A 130 2.09 3.86 10.42
C GLN A 130 0.98 4.59 11.18
N LEU A 131 -0.20 4.76 10.57
CA LEU A 131 -1.37 5.41 11.21
C LEU A 131 -1.93 4.63 12.40
N LEU A 132 -1.73 3.31 12.45
CA LEU A 132 -2.13 2.44 13.56
C LEU A 132 -1.04 2.24 14.63
N GLY A 133 0.09 2.94 14.53
CA GLY A 133 1.23 2.77 15.46
C GLY A 133 2.00 1.46 15.26
N ILE A 134 1.75 0.73 14.16
CA ILE A 134 2.44 -0.51 13.81
C ILE A 134 3.68 -0.17 13.01
N ASN A 135 4.82 -0.74 13.38
CA ASN A 135 6.06 -0.59 12.61
C ASN A 135 5.94 -1.34 11.28
N CYS A 136 6.43 -0.76 10.21
CA CYS A 136 6.39 -1.40 8.89
C CYS A 136 7.78 -1.48 8.28
N ILE A 137 8.15 -2.69 7.83
CA ILE A 137 9.29 -2.89 6.95
C ILE A 137 8.73 -3.16 5.56
N GLY A 138 9.13 -2.34 4.59
CA GLY A 138 8.77 -2.51 3.19
C GLY A 138 9.99 -2.84 2.35
N VAL A 139 9.89 -3.84 1.48
CA VAL A 139 10.93 -4.19 0.53
C VAL A 139 10.37 -4.14 -0.88
N ASP A 140 11.11 -3.59 -1.82
CA ASP A 140 10.79 -3.67 -3.24
C ASP A 140 12.06 -3.68 -4.09
N ILE A 141 12.00 -4.37 -5.22
CA ILE A 141 13.09 -4.38 -6.21
C ILE A 141 13.08 -3.14 -7.09
N SER A 142 11.94 -2.44 -7.15
CA SER A 142 11.76 -1.20 -7.90
C SER A 142 12.25 0.02 -7.11
N PRO A 143 13.28 0.73 -7.58
CA PRO A 143 13.71 1.96 -6.92
C PRO A 143 12.61 3.05 -6.91
N LEU A 144 11.70 3.04 -7.87
CA LEU A 144 10.54 3.94 -7.88
C LEU A 144 9.56 3.60 -6.76
N CYS A 145 9.29 2.30 -6.52
CA CYS A 145 8.43 1.86 -5.43
C CYS A 145 9.01 2.23 -4.06
N VAL A 146 10.33 2.06 -3.89
CA VAL A 146 11.05 2.49 -2.69
C VAL A 146 10.93 4.00 -2.50
N LEU A 147 11.22 4.79 -3.53
CA LEU A 147 11.16 6.25 -3.45
C LEU A 147 9.73 6.75 -3.10
N GLN A 148 8.70 6.26 -3.82
CA GLN A 148 7.33 6.71 -3.56
C GLN A 148 6.84 6.31 -2.16
N SER A 149 7.19 5.12 -1.67
CA SER A 149 6.79 4.65 -0.35
C SER A 149 7.46 5.44 0.76
N ARG A 150 8.77 5.75 0.62
CA ARG A 150 9.50 6.65 1.52
C ARG A 150 8.87 8.04 1.54
N VAL A 151 8.65 8.66 0.39
CA VAL A 151 8.05 9.99 0.32
C VAL A 151 6.70 10.05 1.01
N LYS A 152 5.85 9.06 0.82
CA LYS A 152 4.51 9.00 1.41
C LYS A 152 4.52 8.90 2.93
N THR A 153 5.51 8.24 3.51
CA THR A 153 5.57 7.96 4.95
C THR A 153 6.53 8.87 5.72
N GLU A 154 7.55 9.42 5.04
CA GLU A 154 8.60 10.23 5.68
C GLU A 154 8.33 11.73 5.62
N SER A 155 7.54 12.20 4.65
CA SER A 155 7.34 13.64 4.42
C SER A 155 6.71 14.36 5.60
N VAL A 156 5.86 13.69 6.37
CA VAL A 156 5.22 14.24 7.57
C VAL A 156 6.25 14.69 8.62
N TYR A 157 7.39 14.01 8.72
CA TYR A 157 8.46 14.33 9.68
C TYR A 157 9.37 15.49 9.25
N VAL A 158 9.35 15.86 7.97
CA VAL A 158 10.21 16.91 7.39
C VAL A 158 9.41 18.05 6.77
N LEU A 159 8.12 18.17 7.11
CA LEU A 159 7.20 19.16 6.55
C LEU A 159 7.73 20.59 6.66
N ALA A 160 8.28 21.00 7.81
CA ALA A 160 8.84 22.35 8.00
C ALA A 160 9.95 22.65 6.97
N LYS A 161 10.84 21.69 6.72
CA LYS A 161 11.90 21.81 5.71
C LYS A 161 11.36 21.78 4.27
N ILE A 162 10.31 21.01 4.00
CA ILE A 162 9.61 21.06 2.70
C ILE A 162 9.06 22.47 2.46
N ILE A 163 8.43 23.08 3.48
CA ILE A 163 7.88 24.45 3.36
C ILE A 163 9.00 25.48 3.17
N GLU A 164 10.13 25.34 3.84
CA GLU A 164 11.30 26.23 3.69
C GLU A 164 11.80 26.29 2.25
N TRP A 165 11.88 25.16 1.54
CA TRP A 165 12.32 25.10 0.16
C TRP A 165 11.26 25.49 -0.88
N LYS A 166 9.99 25.58 -0.47
CA LYS A 166 8.84 25.76 -1.36
C LYS A 166 9.01 26.96 -2.30
N GLU A 167 9.28 28.13 -1.77
CA GLU A 167 9.34 29.38 -2.55
C GLU A 167 10.42 29.34 -3.64
N ASN A 168 11.62 28.84 -3.30
CA ASN A 168 12.72 28.72 -4.25
C ASN A 168 12.39 27.74 -5.37
N ILE A 169 11.80 26.58 -5.03
CA ILE A 169 11.40 25.57 -6.01
C ILE A 169 10.29 26.11 -6.92
N PHE A 170 9.26 26.75 -6.38
CA PHE A 170 8.17 27.34 -7.17
C PHE A 170 8.68 28.41 -8.11
N LYS A 171 9.58 29.29 -7.65
CA LYS A 171 10.21 30.33 -8.48
C LYS A 171 10.99 29.70 -9.64
N THR A 172 11.81 28.69 -9.36
CA THR A 172 12.58 27.98 -10.38
C THR A 172 11.69 27.32 -11.42
N ILE A 173 10.65 26.60 -11.00
CA ILE A 173 9.70 25.96 -11.93
C ILE A 173 8.99 27.00 -12.81
N LYS A 174 8.53 28.12 -12.22
CA LYS A 174 7.88 29.20 -12.96
C LYS A 174 8.84 29.84 -13.99
N THR A 175 10.07 30.10 -13.62
CA THR A 175 11.08 30.62 -14.55
C THR A 175 11.35 29.61 -15.67
N SER A 176 11.50 28.33 -15.33
CA SER A 176 11.73 27.26 -16.30
C SER A 176 10.54 27.02 -17.24
N LEU A 177 9.33 27.36 -16.86
CA LEU A 177 8.15 27.33 -17.75
C LEU A 177 8.37 28.21 -18.99
N PHE A 178 8.99 29.39 -18.81
CA PHE A 178 9.25 30.32 -19.91
C PHE A 178 10.51 29.96 -20.70
N ASN A 179 11.58 29.58 -20.00
CA ASN A 179 12.90 29.34 -20.59
C ASN A 179 13.13 27.90 -21.05
N LYS A 180 12.21 26.97 -20.70
CA LYS A 180 12.33 25.51 -20.92
C LYS A 180 13.61 24.91 -20.31
N ASP A 181 14.02 25.43 -19.15
CA ASP A 181 15.24 25.02 -18.45
C ASP A 181 14.96 23.92 -17.41
N GLU A 182 14.95 22.68 -17.87
CA GLU A 182 14.80 21.51 -16.99
C GLU A 182 16.02 21.29 -16.10
N LYS A 183 17.22 21.73 -16.55
CA LYS A 183 18.45 21.58 -15.78
C LYS A 183 18.42 22.42 -14.50
N ALA A 184 17.92 23.65 -14.57
CA ALA A 184 17.76 24.49 -13.37
C ALA A 184 16.88 23.83 -12.31
N ILE A 185 15.84 23.08 -12.72
CA ILE A 185 15.00 22.31 -11.80
C ILE A 185 15.79 21.17 -11.17
N GLU A 186 16.56 20.44 -11.96
CA GLU A 186 17.37 19.33 -11.46
C GLU A 186 18.45 19.84 -10.48
N ASP A 187 19.13 20.93 -10.83
CA ASP A 187 20.18 21.53 -10.02
C ASP A 187 19.65 22.00 -8.66
N ILE A 188 18.51 22.70 -8.62
CA ILE A 188 17.93 23.15 -7.35
C ILE A 188 17.44 21.97 -6.49
N ILE A 189 16.82 20.95 -7.07
CA ILE A 189 16.40 19.76 -6.32
C ILE A 189 17.61 19.04 -5.73
N ASN A 190 18.67 18.87 -6.51
CA ASN A 190 19.90 18.20 -6.07
C ASN A 190 20.67 19.00 -5.02
N SER A 191 20.53 20.34 -4.99
CA SER A 191 21.13 21.19 -3.95
C SER A 191 20.51 21.05 -2.57
N ILE A 192 19.35 20.43 -2.44
CA ILE A 192 18.68 20.20 -1.15
C ILE A 192 19.50 19.19 -0.30
N PRO A 193 20.02 19.59 0.86
CA PRO A 193 20.92 18.73 1.65
C PRO A 193 20.18 17.55 2.32
N GLU A 194 18.97 17.79 2.83
CA GLU A 194 18.16 16.74 3.50
C GLU A 194 17.58 15.77 2.47
N GLU A 195 17.99 14.51 2.53
CA GLU A 195 17.59 13.48 1.55
C GLU A 195 16.07 13.31 1.45
N ARG A 196 15.35 13.29 2.58
CA ARG A 196 13.89 13.11 2.59
C ARG A 196 13.16 14.26 1.91
N VAL A 197 13.65 15.50 2.08
CA VAL A 197 13.13 16.69 1.41
C VAL A 197 13.46 16.65 -0.08
N ARG A 198 14.69 16.30 -0.44
CA ARG A 198 15.11 16.12 -1.83
C ARG A 198 14.27 15.06 -2.54
N ASN A 199 14.01 13.93 -1.90
CA ASN A 199 13.17 12.85 -2.41
C ASN A 199 11.72 13.29 -2.62
N PHE A 200 11.18 14.14 -1.75
CA PHE A 200 9.85 14.71 -1.91
C PHE A 200 9.73 15.53 -3.21
N TYR A 201 10.68 16.42 -3.48
CA TYR A 201 10.68 17.24 -4.70
C TYR A 201 10.99 16.43 -5.96
N LYS A 202 11.88 15.43 -5.87
CA LYS A 202 12.09 14.44 -6.95
C LYS A 202 10.81 13.70 -7.29
N MET A 203 10.06 13.26 -6.28
CA MET A 203 8.79 12.58 -6.52
C MET A 203 7.76 13.50 -7.18
N ALA A 204 7.66 14.77 -6.78
CA ALA A 204 6.77 15.73 -7.43
C ALA A 204 7.12 15.93 -8.92
N LYS A 205 8.43 15.98 -9.28
CA LYS A 205 8.91 15.99 -10.67
C LYS A 205 8.46 14.71 -11.41
N LEU A 206 8.64 13.54 -10.81
CA LEU A 206 8.22 12.26 -11.41
C LEU A 206 6.71 12.16 -11.65
N VAL A 207 5.89 12.71 -10.75
CA VAL A 207 4.43 12.79 -10.94
C VAL A 207 4.10 13.66 -12.16
N ALA A 208 4.77 14.80 -12.32
CA ALA A 208 4.58 15.67 -13.47
C ALA A 208 5.01 15.00 -14.80
N ILE A 209 6.15 14.30 -14.81
CA ILE A 209 6.60 13.50 -15.96
C ILE A 209 5.57 12.41 -16.29
N SER A 210 5.04 11.71 -15.28
CA SER A 210 4.00 10.71 -15.48
C SER A 210 2.71 11.29 -16.06
N ASP A 211 2.29 12.46 -15.59
CA ASP A 211 1.14 13.19 -16.13
C ASP A 211 1.36 13.61 -17.60
N ASN A 212 2.57 14.07 -17.93
CA ASN A 212 2.93 14.42 -19.31
C ASN A 212 2.89 13.19 -20.23
N VAL A 213 3.56 12.11 -19.85
CA VAL A 213 3.64 10.88 -20.67
C VAL A 213 2.29 10.20 -20.84
N ARG A 214 1.54 10.04 -19.75
CA ARG A 214 0.30 9.25 -19.73
C ARG A 214 -0.95 10.04 -20.10
N ARG A 215 -0.98 11.34 -19.80
CA ARG A 215 -2.17 12.20 -19.93
C ARG A 215 -1.97 13.41 -20.83
N LYS A 216 -0.77 13.56 -21.41
CA LYS A 216 -0.39 14.68 -22.31
C LYS A 216 -0.55 16.07 -21.68
N LYS A 217 -0.43 16.17 -20.35
CA LYS A 217 -0.46 17.45 -19.67
C LYS A 217 0.87 18.17 -19.86
N GLU A 218 0.82 19.50 -19.83
CA GLU A 218 2.03 20.32 -19.86
C GLU A 218 2.83 20.09 -18.57
N PHE A 219 4.15 19.85 -18.69
CA PHE A 219 5.01 19.39 -17.61
C PHE A 219 5.10 20.40 -16.45
N TYR A 220 5.44 21.65 -16.74
CA TYR A 220 5.69 22.65 -15.69
C TYR A 220 4.40 23.00 -14.93
N ILE A 221 3.29 23.14 -15.64
CA ILE A 221 1.97 23.38 -15.02
C ILE A 221 1.56 22.19 -14.17
N SER A 222 1.75 20.97 -14.66
CA SER A 222 1.50 19.77 -13.90
C SER A 222 2.38 19.66 -12.67
N PHE A 223 3.65 20.06 -12.79
CA PHE A 223 4.57 20.04 -11.68
C PHE A 223 4.16 21.01 -10.57
N LEU A 224 3.88 22.27 -10.89
CA LEU A 224 3.38 23.25 -9.91
C LEU A 224 2.13 22.76 -9.19
N LYS A 225 1.13 22.30 -9.95
CA LYS A 225 -0.14 21.83 -9.39
C LYS A 225 0.03 20.61 -8.49
N ASN A 226 0.78 19.60 -8.93
CA ASN A 226 1.00 18.39 -8.15
C ASN A 226 1.84 18.69 -6.91
N LEU A 227 2.82 19.57 -7.00
CA LEU A 227 3.64 19.98 -5.87
C LEU A 227 2.79 20.69 -4.78
N GLU A 228 1.92 21.63 -5.18
CA GLU A 228 0.96 22.27 -4.26
C GLU A 228 0.08 21.23 -3.56
N MET A 229 -0.48 20.31 -4.33
CA MET A 229 -1.34 19.26 -3.78
C MET A 229 -0.57 18.29 -2.86
N MET A 230 0.68 17.95 -3.19
CA MET A 230 1.53 17.12 -2.34
C MET A 230 1.83 17.80 -1.01
N ILE A 231 2.23 19.07 -1.02
CA ILE A 231 2.50 19.85 0.20
C ILE A 231 1.23 19.91 1.07
N ALA A 232 0.09 20.21 0.46
CA ALA A 232 -1.19 20.27 1.16
C ALA A 232 -1.60 18.91 1.76
N SER A 233 -1.30 17.79 1.07
CA SER A 233 -1.58 16.45 1.60
C SER A 233 -0.67 16.08 2.78
N VAL A 234 0.58 16.55 2.79
CA VAL A 234 1.47 16.34 3.94
C VAL A 234 1.06 17.22 5.12
N LEU A 235 0.57 18.43 4.87
CA LEU A 235 -0.05 19.28 5.90
C LEU A 235 -1.27 18.58 6.52
N ASP A 236 -2.20 18.08 5.69
CA ASP A 236 -3.35 17.32 6.17
C ASP A 236 -2.93 16.11 7.03
N TYR A 237 -1.84 15.44 6.65
CA TYR A 237 -1.31 14.32 7.43
C TYR A 237 -0.78 14.80 8.79
N PHE A 238 0.04 15.87 8.79
CA PHE A 238 0.59 16.44 10.01
C PHE A 238 -0.50 16.92 10.97
N ASP A 239 -1.50 17.66 10.45
CA ASP A 239 -2.62 18.17 11.24
C ASP A 239 -3.45 17.01 11.82
N LEU A 240 -3.74 15.99 11.02
CA LEU A 240 -4.47 14.80 11.47
C LEU A 240 -3.76 14.06 12.61
N VAL A 241 -2.43 13.89 12.51
CA VAL A 241 -1.63 13.27 13.59
C VAL A 241 -1.80 14.01 14.90
N ASN A 242 -1.81 15.35 14.87
CA ASN A 242 -2.02 16.19 16.05
C ASN A 242 -3.48 16.16 16.52
N GLU A 243 -4.45 16.29 15.60
CA GLU A 243 -5.89 16.31 15.91
C GLU A 243 -6.35 15.03 16.62
N LEU A 244 -5.87 13.87 16.15
CA LEU A 244 -6.22 12.56 16.71
C LEU A 244 -5.20 12.04 17.73
N ASN A 245 -4.15 12.81 18.02
CA ASN A 245 -3.03 12.40 18.89
C ASN A 245 -2.47 11.02 18.52
N LEU A 246 -2.21 10.81 17.22
CA LEU A 246 -1.73 9.53 16.71
C LEU A 246 -0.26 9.31 17.05
N LYS A 247 0.05 8.13 17.57
CA LYS A 247 1.42 7.67 17.72
C LYS A 247 1.81 6.88 16.48
N LEU A 248 2.54 7.51 15.57
CA LEU A 248 2.92 6.89 14.31
C LEU A 248 3.91 5.74 14.50
N GLY A 249 3.65 4.62 13.81
CA GLY A 249 4.60 3.51 13.70
C GLY A 249 5.85 3.91 12.91
N LYS A 250 6.98 3.27 13.21
CA LYS A 250 8.23 3.45 12.46
C LYS A 250 8.13 2.74 11.11
N VAL A 251 8.61 3.39 10.05
CA VAL A 251 8.61 2.82 8.69
C VAL A 251 10.04 2.75 8.18
N ASP A 252 10.43 1.57 7.68
CA ASP A 252 11.72 1.29 7.08
C ASP A 252 11.51 0.68 5.68
N ILE A 253 11.77 1.46 4.63
CA ILE A 253 11.60 1.04 3.24
C ILE A 253 12.96 0.80 2.60
N ARG A 254 13.16 -0.42 2.09
CA ARG A 254 14.44 -0.86 1.55
C ARG A 254 14.35 -1.29 0.08
N LEU A 255 15.36 -0.91 -0.71
CA LEU A 255 15.58 -1.54 -2.00
C LEU A 255 16.11 -2.95 -1.77
N GLY A 256 15.41 -3.96 -2.23
CA GLY A 256 15.78 -5.34 -1.95
C GLY A 256 14.97 -6.35 -2.77
N ASP A 257 15.24 -7.62 -2.51
CA ASP A 257 14.66 -8.76 -3.23
C ASP A 257 13.91 -9.66 -2.27
N ALA A 258 12.62 -9.86 -2.50
CA ALA A 258 11.76 -10.72 -1.70
C ALA A 258 12.22 -12.19 -1.67
N ARG A 259 13.04 -12.61 -2.63
CA ARG A 259 13.63 -13.95 -2.70
C ARG A 259 14.81 -14.16 -1.74
N LYS A 260 15.30 -13.07 -1.12
CA LYS A 260 16.40 -13.08 -0.15
C LYS A 260 16.24 -11.89 0.80
N LEU A 261 15.46 -12.07 1.85
CA LEU A 261 15.18 -11.01 2.82
C LEU A 261 16.32 -10.88 3.86
N PRO A 262 16.85 -9.67 4.08
CA PRO A 262 17.97 -9.44 4.99
C PRO A 262 17.50 -9.30 6.45
N PHE A 263 16.64 -10.23 6.91
CA PHE A 263 16.09 -10.25 8.26
C PHE A 263 16.35 -11.59 8.92
N GLU A 264 16.43 -11.58 10.23
CA GLU A 264 16.59 -12.79 11.03
C GLU A 264 15.36 -13.68 10.96
N ASP A 265 15.55 -14.97 11.24
CA ASP A 265 14.46 -15.91 11.34
C ASP A 265 13.51 -15.48 12.46
N GLU A 266 12.22 -15.67 12.25
CA GLU A 266 11.20 -15.44 13.28
C GLU A 266 11.26 -14.04 13.92
N SER A 267 11.58 -13.01 13.13
CA SER A 267 11.71 -11.62 13.62
C SER A 267 10.46 -10.75 13.36
N ILE A 268 9.54 -11.18 12.48
CA ILE A 268 8.40 -10.40 11.98
C ILE A 268 7.08 -10.87 12.63
N ASP A 269 6.24 -9.91 13.05
CA ASP A 269 4.95 -10.18 13.71
C ASP A 269 3.78 -10.43 12.76
N GLY A 270 3.90 -10.02 11.51
CA GLY A 270 2.88 -10.25 10.47
C GLY A 270 3.37 -9.91 9.08
N ILE A 271 2.74 -10.46 8.07
CA ILE A 271 3.03 -10.17 6.65
C ILE A 271 1.71 -9.82 5.96
N ILE A 272 1.68 -8.72 5.21
CA ILE A 272 0.60 -8.39 4.27
C ILE A 272 1.25 -7.96 2.97
N THR A 273 0.93 -8.65 1.86
CA THR A 273 1.57 -8.35 0.59
C THR A 273 0.74 -8.78 -0.62
N SER A 274 1.04 -8.18 -1.78
CA SER A 274 0.57 -8.65 -3.08
C SER A 274 1.75 -8.81 -4.02
N PRO A 275 2.23 -10.03 -4.21
CA PRO A 275 3.30 -10.29 -5.16
C PRO A 275 2.85 -9.95 -6.59
N PRO A 276 3.79 -9.68 -7.51
CA PRO A 276 3.45 -9.44 -8.90
C PRO A 276 2.72 -10.65 -9.49
N TYR A 277 1.76 -10.41 -10.38
CA TYR A 277 1.01 -11.48 -11.03
C TYR A 277 1.81 -12.05 -12.20
N SER A 278 1.76 -13.37 -12.39
CA SER A 278 2.70 -14.13 -13.20
C SER A 278 2.95 -13.60 -14.63
N VAL A 279 1.93 -13.11 -15.32
CA VAL A 279 2.05 -12.63 -16.72
C VAL A 279 1.20 -11.38 -16.98
N ALA A 280 0.54 -10.82 -15.96
CA ALA A 280 -0.51 -9.83 -16.15
C ALA A 280 0.02 -8.42 -16.42
N LEU A 281 1.10 -7.99 -15.75
CA LEU A 281 1.60 -6.63 -15.84
C LEU A 281 3.13 -6.61 -16.05
N ASP A 282 3.56 -5.80 -17.01
CA ASP A 282 4.96 -5.41 -17.14
C ASP A 282 5.21 -4.12 -16.38
N TYR A 283 5.54 -4.26 -15.10
CA TYR A 283 5.78 -3.12 -14.20
C TYR A 283 6.94 -2.23 -14.68
N VAL A 284 7.98 -2.82 -15.28
CA VAL A 284 9.13 -2.08 -15.80
C VAL A 284 8.74 -1.20 -16.99
N SER A 285 7.98 -1.74 -17.95
CA SER A 285 7.49 -0.96 -19.10
C SER A 285 6.47 0.10 -18.69
N ASN A 286 5.62 -0.20 -17.74
CA ASN A 286 4.60 0.73 -17.24
C ASN A 286 5.20 2.02 -16.67
N ASP A 287 6.30 1.89 -15.94
CA ASP A 287 6.96 2.98 -15.24
C ASP A 287 8.32 3.38 -15.86
N ALA A 288 8.56 2.95 -17.12
CA ALA A 288 9.80 3.15 -17.83
C ALA A 288 10.27 4.63 -17.87
N HIS A 289 9.34 5.58 -18.01
CA HIS A 289 9.63 7.00 -18.01
C HIS A 289 10.21 7.47 -16.66
N ALA A 290 9.64 7.04 -15.56
CA ALA A 290 10.12 7.40 -14.23
C ALA A 290 11.42 6.68 -13.85
N LEU A 291 11.56 5.41 -14.24
CA LEU A 291 12.79 4.64 -13.98
C LEU A 291 13.98 5.20 -14.77
N ARG A 292 13.78 5.65 -16.03
CA ARG A 292 14.82 6.34 -16.82
C ARG A 292 15.21 7.68 -16.19
N GLU A 293 14.23 8.45 -15.74
CA GLU A 293 14.48 9.72 -15.05
C GLU A 293 15.29 9.52 -13.76
N LEU A 294 15.09 8.41 -13.06
CA LEU A 294 15.90 8.01 -11.91
C LEU A 294 17.28 7.44 -12.29
N GLY A 295 17.63 7.37 -13.57
CA GLY A 295 18.93 6.92 -14.06
C GLY A 295 19.09 5.39 -14.17
N TYR A 296 18.00 4.62 -14.11
CA TYR A 296 18.09 3.16 -14.13
C TYR A 296 18.02 2.56 -15.54
N ASN A 297 18.86 1.55 -15.77
CA ASN A 297 18.81 0.75 -16.99
C ASN A 297 17.66 -0.26 -16.91
N LEU A 298 16.70 -0.11 -17.82
CA LEU A 298 15.48 -0.95 -17.81
C LEU A 298 15.75 -2.43 -18.12
N SER A 299 16.72 -2.75 -18.96
CA SER A 299 17.05 -4.13 -19.29
C SER A 299 17.62 -4.85 -18.06
N MET A 300 18.54 -4.21 -17.34
CA MET A 300 19.12 -4.75 -16.11
C MET A 300 18.07 -4.92 -15.00
N LEU A 301 17.11 -3.99 -14.92
CA LEU A 301 16.00 -4.11 -13.98
C LEU A 301 15.09 -5.29 -14.34
N ARG A 302 14.75 -5.48 -15.61
CA ARG A 302 13.90 -6.59 -16.08
C ARG A 302 14.40 -7.96 -15.65
N GLU A 303 15.72 -8.18 -15.70
CA GLU A 303 16.34 -9.44 -15.28
C GLU A 303 16.16 -9.74 -13.79
N LYS A 304 15.84 -8.74 -12.99
CA LYS A 304 15.63 -8.90 -11.55
C LYS A 304 14.16 -9.05 -11.16
N PHE A 305 13.22 -8.49 -11.97
CA PHE A 305 11.81 -8.46 -11.62
C PHE A 305 11.13 -9.81 -11.73
N ILE A 306 10.43 -10.21 -10.68
CA ILE A 306 9.56 -11.40 -10.66
C ILE A 306 8.40 -11.19 -11.65
N GLY A 307 8.10 -12.21 -12.46
CA GLY A 307 6.99 -12.19 -13.40
C GLY A 307 7.25 -11.43 -14.71
N VAL A 308 8.46 -10.88 -14.92
CA VAL A 308 8.82 -10.14 -16.15
C VAL A 308 9.89 -10.90 -16.95
N ARG A 309 10.70 -11.75 -16.31
CA ARG A 309 11.78 -12.51 -16.93
C ARG A 309 11.26 -13.63 -17.83
N GLY A 310 12.06 -14.00 -18.83
CA GLY A 310 11.76 -15.09 -19.75
C GLY A 310 10.69 -14.76 -20.79
N LYS A 311 10.41 -15.74 -21.65
CA LYS A 311 9.39 -15.64 -22.72
C LYS A 311 8.52 -16.88 -22.71
N GLY A 312 7.27 -16.73 -23.13
CA GLY A 312 6.37 -17.86 -23.28
C GLY A 312 6.16 -18.63 -21.97
N LYS A 313 6.21 -19.98 -22.06
CA LYS A 313 6.03 -20.89 -20.92
C LYS A 313 7.15 -20.75 -19.89
N GLU A 314 8.39 -20.52 -20.32
CA GLU A 314 9.54 -20.29 -19.45
C GLU A 314 9.27 -19.17 -18.41
N ARG A 315 8.54 -18.12 -18.82
CA ARG A 315 8.19 -17.02 -17.92
C ARG A 315 7.35 -17.49 -16.72
N ILE A 316 6.46 -18.45 -16.93
CA ILE A 316 5.62 -19.02 -15.87
C ILE A 316 6.47 -19.86 -14.93
N ASP A 317 7.38 -20.68 -15.48
CA ASP A 317 8.26 -21.55 -14.69
C ASP A 317 9.21 -20.70 -13.82
N LEU A 318 9.82 -19.67 -14.39
CA LEU A 318 10.66 -18.70 -13.65
C LEU A 318 9.88 -17.97 -12.56
N TYR A 319 8.65 -17.57 -12.86
CA TYR A 319 7.77 -16.95 -11.87
C TYR A 319 7.50 -17.89 -10.69
N ASN A 320 7.17 -19.14 -10.97
CA ASN A 320 6.88 -20.12 -9.92
C ASN A 320 8.12 -20.39 -9.05
N GLU A 321 9.32 -20.48 -9.63
CA GLU A 321 10.57 -20.64 -8.87
C GLU A 321 10.87 -19.40 -7.98
N ASP A 322 10.65 -18.20 -8.50
CA ASP A 322 10.82 -16.97 -7.75
C ASP A 322 9.82 -16.87 -6.59
N MET A 323 8.56 -17.25 -6.84
CA MET A 323 7.52 -17.24 -5.81
C MET A 323 7.79 -18.27 -4.72
N LYS A 324 8.29 -19.47 -5.06
CA LYS A 324 8.72 -20.46 -4.06
C LYS A 324 9.77 -19.87 -3.12
N LYS A 325 10.80 -19.21 -3.66
CA LYS A 325 11.84 -18.55 -2.86
C LYS A 325 11.25 -17.45 -1.96
N SER A 326 10.41 -16.59 -2.52
CA SER A 326 9.77 -15.51 -1.77
C SER A 326 8.87 -16.05 -0.65
N LEU A 327 8.05 -17.07 -0.90
CA LEU A 327 7.22 -17.71 0.11
C LEU A 327 8.06 -18.38 1.21
N SER A 328 9.19 -19.01 0.85
CA SER A 328 10.11 -19.61 1.82
C SER A 328 10.75 -18.55 2.72
N GLU A 329 11.14 -17.39 2.17
CA GLU A 329 11.66 -16.29 2.95
C GLU A 329 10.59 -15.66 3.87
N MET A 330 9.36 -15.47 3.38
CA MET A 330 8.24 -15.03 4.21
C MET A 330 7.99 -16.00 5.37
N PHE A 331 8.03 -17.31 5.11
CA PHE A 331 7.90 -18.33 6.16
C PHE A 331 9.04 -18.26 7.17
N ARG A 332 10.28 -18.11 6.70
CA ARG A 332 11.48 -18.04 7.55
C ARG A 332 11.41 -16.88 8.53
N VAL A 333 11.12 -15.67 8.03
CA VAL A 333 11.16 -14.44 8.85
C VAL A 333 9.94 -14.25 9.74
N LEU A 334 8.80 -14.88 9.43
CA LEU A 334 7.58 -14.75 10.22
C LEU A 334 7.70 -15.54 11.54
N LYS A 335 7.32 -14.95 12.66
CA LYS A 335 7.26 -15.61 13.96
C LYS A 335 6.27 -16.77 13.98
N PRO A 336 6.48 -17.81 14.78
CA PRO A 336 5.53 -18.91 14.96
C PRO A 336 4.16 -18.42 15.42
N SER A 337 3.10 -19.07 14.95
CA SER A 337 1.68 -18.75 15.21
C SER A 337 1.21 -17.40 14.69
N LYS A 338 2.05 -16.62 14.02
CA LYS A 338 1.67 -15.36 13.36
C LYS A 338 1.14 -15.60 11.94
N TYR A 339 0.61 -14.53 11.33
CA TYR A 339 -0.14 -14.62 10.09
C TYR A 339 0.59 -13.95 8.92
N ALA A 340 0.45 -14.56 7.74
CA ALA A 340 0.79 -13.95 6.46
C ALA A 340 -0.48 -13.82 5.60
N VAL A 341 -0.73 -12.62 5.08
CA VAL A 341 -1.82 -12.34 4.15
C VAL A 341 -1.23 -12.10 2.78
N ILE A 342 -1.65 -12.92 1.81
CA ILE A 342 -1.21 -12.80 0.42
C ILE A 342 -2.43 -12.50 -0.43
N ILE A 343 -2.41 -11.35 -1.13
CA ILE A 343 -3.47 -10.94 -2.04
C ILE A 343 -2.97 -11.20 -3.46
N ILE A 344 -3.64 -12.14 -4.15
CA ILE A 344 -3.20 -12.61 -5.46
C ILE A 344 -4.38 -13.07 -6.29
N GLY A 345 -4.25 -12.99 -7.62
CA GLY A 345 -5.23 -13.50 -8.56
C GLY A 345 -4.61 -14.44 -9.59
N ASN A 346 -5.46 -15.25 -10.24
CA ASN A 346 -5.07 -16.00 -11.39
C ASN A 346 -4.81 -15.07 -12.59
N ALA A 347 -3.91 -15.46 -13.46
CA ALA A 347 -3.62 -14.75 -14.70
C ALA A 347 -4.12 -15.54 -15.90
N THR A 348 -4.29 -14.87 -17.04
CA THR A 348 -4.58 -15.55 -18.33
C THR A 348 -3.37 -15.43 -19.25
N TYR A 349 -2.91 -16.55 -19.77
CA TYR A 349 -1.83 -16.60 -20.74
C TYR A 349 -2.27 -17.40 -21.96
N MET A 350 -2.23 -16.81 -23.16
CA MET A 350 -2.66 -17.43 -24.43
C MET A 350 -4.07 -18.08 -24.37
N GLY A 351 -5.01 -17.42 -23.67
CA GLY A 351 -6.38 -17.90 -23.49
C GLY A 351 -6.57 -18.98 -22.42
N GLN A 352 -5.50 -19.42 -21.75
CA GLN A 352 -5.56 -20.40 -20.67
C GLN A 352 -5.34 -19.73 -19.31
N GLU A 353 -6.09 -20.18 -18.30
CA GLU A 353 -5.92 -19.71 -16.94
C GLU A 353 -4.64 -20.29 -16.32
N VAL A 354 -3.79 -19.42 -15.79
CA VAL A 354 -2.64 -19.78 -14.97
C VAL A 354 -3.10 -19.81 -13.52
N LYS A 355 -3.16 -20.99 -12.94
CA LYS A 355 -3.67 -21.25 -11.57
C LYS A 355 -2.67 -20.81 -10.50
N THR A 356 -2.41 -19.51 -10.45
CA THR A 356 -1.43 -18.92 -9.52
C THR A 356 -1.88 -19.04 -8.06
N VAL A 357 -3.20 -18.91 -7.80
CA VAL A 357 -3.75 -19.00 -6.46
C VAL A 357 -3.56 -20.39 -5.87
N GLU A 358 -3.91 -21.42 -6.62
CA GLU A 358 -3.75 -22.83 -6.22
C GLU A 358 -2.27 -23.16 -5.98
N PHE A 359 -1.39 -22.73 -6.86
CA PHE A 359 0.06 -22.93 -6.72
C PHE A 359 0.59 -22.30 -5.41
N VAL A 360 0.17 -21.06 -5.10
CA VAL A 360 0.60 -20.38 -3.87
C VAL A 360 0.10 -21.12 -2.63
N ILE A 361 -1.14 -21.60 -2.63
CA ILE A 361 -1.71 -22.37 -1.51
C ILE A 361 -0.94 -23.66 -1.30
N GLU A 362 -0.79 -24.47 -2.35
CA GLU A 362 -0.11 -25.78 -2.29
C GLU A 362 1.34 -25.63 -1.78
N TYR A 363 2.09 -24.66 -2.30
CA TYR A 363 3.46 -24.47 -1.88
C TYR A 363 3.57 -23.90 -0.47
N ALA A 364 2.71 -22.94 -0.09
CA ALA A 364 2.69 -22.39 1.26
C ALA A 364 2.40 -23.48 2.32
N GLU A 365 1.43 -24.38 2.05
CA GLU A 365 1.11 -25.51 2.95
C GLU A 365 2.28 -26.51 3.01
N LYS A 366 2.93 -26.79 1.89
CA LYS A 366 4.11 -27.67 1.84
C LYS A 366 5.26 -27.20 2.73
N ILE A 367 5.48 -25.89 2.86
CA ILE A 367 6.58 -25.33 3.67
C ILE A 367 6.22 -25.12 5.15
N GLY A 368 4.94 -25.31 5.55
CA GLY A 368 4.50 -25.28 6.93
C GLY A 368 3.53 -24.16 7.31
N PHE A 369 3.00 -23.42 6.34
CA PHE A 369 1.82 -22.59 6.56
C PHE A 369 0.56 -23.46 6.63
N ARG A 370 -0.47 -22.96 7.30
CA ARG A 370 -1.82 -23.46 7.24
C ARG A 370 -2.73 -22.39 6.67
N LEU A 371 -3.48 -22.69 5.63
CA LEU A 371 -4.50 -21.79 5.12
C LEU A 371 -5.66 -21.69 6.12
N ILE A 372 -5.87 -20.49 6.65
CA ILE A 372 -6.97 -20.21 7.59
C ILE A 372 -8.21 -19.74 6.83
N ARG A 373 -8.01 -18.88 5.81
CA ARG A 373 -9.10 -18.35 5.00
C ARG A 373 -8.64 -18.07 3.58
N ASN A 374 -9.57 -18.31 2.64
CA ASN A 374 -9.50 -17.88 1.26
C ASN A 374 -10.74 -17.04 0.97
N ILE A 375 -10.61 -15.73 0.85
CA ILE A 375 -11.71 -14.81 0.62
C ILE A 375 -11.66 -14.35 -0.84
N ASN A 376 -12.71 -14.63 -1.60
CA ASN A 376 -12.83 -14.16 -2.99
C ASN A 376 -13.12 -12.67 -2.99
N LYS A 377 -12.20 -11.89 -3.54
CA LYS A 377 -12.32 -10.46 -3.77
C LYS A 377 -12.68 -10.23 -5.22
N ILE A 378 -13.89 -9.77 -5.44
CA ILE A 378 -14.37 -9.38 -6.77
C ILE A 378 -14.20 -7.88 -6.89
N ILE A 379 -13.51 -7.44 -7.95
CA ILE A 379 -13.35 -6.04 -8.29
C ILE A 379 -13.83 -5.79 -9.72
N PHE A 380 -14.46 -4.64 -9.92
CA PHE A 380 -14.78 -4.17 -11.26
C PHE A 380 -13.63 -3.29 -11.75
N GLY A 381 -12.92 -3.77 -12.77
CA GLY A 381 -11.88 -3.01 -13.46
C GLY A 381 -12.46 -1.93 -14.38
N LEU A 382 -11.59 -1.12 -14.95
CA LEU A 382 -11.94 -0.22 -16.06
C LEU A 382 -12.65 -1.05 -17.16
N TYR A 383 -13.75 -0.54 -17.70
CA TYR A 383 -14.62 -1.19 -18.69
C TYR A 383 -15.51 -2.34 -18.19
N ASN A 384 -15.87 -2.35 -16.89
CA ASN A 384 -16.74 -3.37 -16.30
C ASN A 384 -16.23 -4.82 -16.43
N VAL A 385 -14.94 -5.00 -16.63
CA VAL A 385 -14.33 -6.33 -16.61
C VAL A 385 -14.18 -6.77 -15.15
N MET A 386 -14.91 -7.82 -14.80
CA MET A 386 -14.82 -8.43 -13.47
C MET A 386 -13.46 -9.10 -13.32
N GLN A 387 -12.68 -8.65 -12.35
CA GLN A 387 -11.42 -9.29 -11.95
C GLN A 387 -11.62 -10.03 -10.64
N LYS A 388 -11.06 -11.21 -10.54
CA LYS A 388 -11.10 -12.03 -9.33
C LYS A 388 -9.72 -12.03 -8.70
N GLU A 389 -9.66 -11.64 -7.45
CA GLU A 389 -8.48 -11.80 -6.60
C GLU A 389 -8.87 -12.59 -5.36
N ASN A 390 -7.89 -13.17 -4.72
CA ASN A 390 -8.05 -13.92 -3.49
C ASN A 390 -7.25 -13.25 -2.37
N ILE A 391 -7.87 -13.10 -1.21
CA ILE A 391 -7.18 -12.74 0.03
C ILE A 391 -6.94 -14.03 0.78
N LEU A 392 -5.70 -14.49 0.77
CA LEU A 392 -5.26 -15.73 1.40
C LEU A 392 -4.67 -15.39 2.77
N ILE A 393 -5.27 -15.87 3.84
CA ILE A 393 -4.78 -15.70 5.20
C ILE A 393 -4.17 -17.02 5.66
N PHE A 394 -2.86 -17.03 5.81
CA PHE A 394 -2.09 -18.16 6.30
C PHE A 394 -1.63 -17.94 7.73
N GLN A 395 -1.47 -19.01 8.47
CA GLN A 395 -0.81 -19.03 9.78
C GLN A 395 0.44 -19.90 9.74
N LYS A 396 1.56 -19.40 10.25
CA LYS A 396 2.76 -20.24 10.47
C LYS A 396 2.49 -21.17 11.63
N ILE A 397 2.49 -22.48 11.36
CA ILE A 397 2.29 -23.51 12.39
C ILE A 397 3.59 -23.64 13.20
N ARG A 398 3.48 -23.75 14.53
CA ARG A 398 4.63 -24.16 15.36
C ARG A 398 5.08 -25.54 14.91
N ARG A 399 6.31 -25.68 14.57
CA ARG A 399 6.95 -27.01 14.42
C ARG A 399 7.36 -27.52 15.79
#